data_86ee63427e860c7584e980050237d17d
#
_entry.id   86ee63427e860c7584e980050237d17d
#
_cell.length_a   1.000
_cell.length_b   1.000
_cell.length_c   1.000
_cell.angle_alpha   90.00
_cell.angle_beta   90.00
_cell.angle_gamma   90.00
#
_symmetry.space_group_name_H-M   'P 1'
#
loop_
_entity.id
_entity.type
_entity.pdbx_description
1 polymer ?
#
loop_
_entity_poly.entity_id
_entity_poly.type
_entity_poly.pdbx_seq_one_letter_code
_entity_poly.pdbx_strand_id
1 'polypeptide(L)'
;MRSLTVLLSSTGLVACLAAGGGCERPAAVQPPLPPGTRVGWYVTINGSSNGDGTNARPWDLQTALGGGNGQVHPGDTIWLRAGTYPGAFHSELTGTAAAAIVVRQYPGERAILDGRGATSSSSRGDMVIVNGSYAVFRDFEIMDSDPNRTSDTRPNLMVAHGSHLKFINLIVHDGGIGFYTWPEQTDIEIYGCLIYNNGWQQPNFGNGHGIYAKSTAGPVYLRDNIIFNQFGYGIHVYANAGSGGVNNIHLERNVAFNNGAVDADPVNSPNANILYGGEDPASGGSIVDNMTFFSPNVGVQNITVGYSSTANVDLTAQNNYAVGGQTVFDLGSWQSLTMTGNSAFGSASSPVNLRDATTSGFQLSGNSYYRDPTAQVWLYNGSSYTFSGWQQATGVGATDQAQAAMPTQPQVFVRRNQYEVGRANVIIYNWNGQATVPVDLSGVGLAVSDAFEVRNVQDLFGGSAVSGVYDGSLVNFPMAAVTAVPPIGGAPSAPPRTGPAFNVFVVLRK
;
A
#
# COMPACT_ATOMS: atom_id res chain seq x y z
N MET A 1 -11.77 -39.29 43.72
CA MET A 1 -10.97 -38.50 44.64
C MET A 1 -9.60 -38.23 43.98
N ARG A 2 -9.41 -37.09 43.37
CA ARG A 2 -8.09 -36.52 43.06
C ARG A 2 -8.25 -35.00 43.13
N SER A 3 -7.46 -34.44 44.01
CA SER A 3 -7.44 -33.05 44.47
C SER A 3 -6.92 -32.11 43.37
N LEU A 4 -7.62 -30.99 43.18
CA LEU A 4 -7.23 -29.90 42.30
C LEU A 4 -6.56 -28.83 43.16
N THR A 5 -5.27 -28.61 43.00
CA THR A 5 -4.52 -27.56 43.70
C THR A 5 -4.55 -26.28 42.85
N VAL A 6 -5.19 -25.25 43.38
CA VAL A 6 -5.19 -23.91 42.81
C VAL A 6 -3.97 -23.15 43.31
N LEU A 7 -3.10 -22.71 42.43
CA LEU A 7 -2.02 -21.77 42.74
C LEU A 7 -2.54 -20.32 42.59
N LEU A 8 -2.65 -19.61 43.68
CA LEU A 8 -2.84 -18.17 43.74
C LEU A 8 -1.49 -17.48 43.53
N SER A 9 -1.39 -16.65 42.47
CA SER A 9 -0.28 -15.72 42.29
C SER A 9 -0.62 -14.37 42.96
N SER A 10 0.25 -13.99 43.91
CA SER A 10 0.18 -12.74 44.66
C SER A 10 0.55 -11.53 43.78
N THR A 11 -0.38 -10.60 43.63
CA THR A 11 -0.14 -9.26 43.12
C THR A 11 0.53 -8.40 44.19
N GLY A 12 1.79 -8.03 43.99
CA GLY A 12 2.49 -7.04 44.77
C GLY A 12 2.05 -5.62 44.44
N LEU A 13 1.38 -4.98 45.41
CA LEU A 13 1.02 -3.57 45.39
C LEU A 13 2.25 -2.74 45.77
N VAL A 14 2.84 -1.97 44.85
CA VAL A 14 3.90 -0.99 45.16
C VAL A 14 3.25 0.35 45.39
N ALA A 15 3.30 0.84 46.66
CA ALA A 15 2.89 2.19 47.02
C ALA A 15 4.02 3.18 46.64
N CYS A 16 3.74 4.15 45.78
CA CYS A 16 4.61 5.29 45.53
C CYS A 16 4.33 6.41 46.53
N LEU A 17 5.31 6.74 47.36
CA LEU A 17 5.32 7.96 48.17
C LEU A 17 5.75 9.14 47.28
N ALA A 18 4.98 10.25 47.40
CA ALA A 18 5.19 11.46 46.64
C ALA A 18 6.46 12.19 47.10
N ALA A 19 7.46 12.26 46.20
CA ALA A 19 8.52 13.26 46.21
C ALA A 19 8.79 13.63 44.75
N GLY A 20 8.72 14.94 44.41
CA GLY A 20 8.73 15.45 43.04
C GLY A 20 9.97 15.10 42.23
N GLY A 21 9.87 14.05 41.50
CA GLY A 21 10.78 13.64 40.44
C GLY A 21 9.95 12.91 39.40
N GLY A 22 10.04 13.34 38.13
CA GLY A 22 9.30 12.72 37.03
C GLY A 22 9.57 11.22 36.98
N CYS A 23 8.53 10.42 37.16
CA CYS A 23 8.60 8.98 36.91
C CYS A 23 8.74 8.77 35.38
N GLU A 24 9.94 8.63 34.87
CA GLU A 24 10.14 8.02 33.56
C GLU A 24 9.60 6.58 33.62
N ARG A 25 8.56 6.33 32.83
CA ARG A 25 8.02 4.99 32.64
C ARG A 25 9.11 4.12 32.02
N PRO A 26 9.51 2.97 32.59
CA PRO A 26 10.46 2.10 31.93
C PRO A 26 9.91 1.72 30.56
N ALA A 27 10.77 1.81 29.53
CA ALA A 27 10.45 1.38 28.18
C ALA A 27 9.79 -0.01 28.25
N ALA A 28 8.69 -0.19 27.51
CA ALA A 28 7.97 -1.45 27.50
C ALA A 28 8.96 -2.57 27.17
N VAL A 29 9.19 -3.43 28.15
CA VAL A 29 10.04 -4.63 27.98
C VAL A 29 9.36 -5.47 26.91
N GLN A 30 9.99 -5.59 25.75
CA GLN A 30 9.54 -6.54 24.73
C GLN A 30 9.46 -7.94 25.37
N PRO A 31 8.44 -8.73 25.07
CA PRO A 31 8.40 -10.11 25.53
C PRO A 31 9.71 -10.81 25.14
N PRO A 32 10.28 -11.65 26.01
CA PRO A 32 11.52 -12.35 25.71
C PRO A 32 11.37 -13.11 24.40
N LEU A 33 12.37 -12.96 23.53
CA LEU A 33 12.44 -13.70 22.27
C LEU A 33 12.39 -15.21 22.54
N PRO A 34 11.75 -16.01 21.66
CA PRO A 34 11.74 -17.47 21.83
C PRO A 34 13.15 -18.04 22.01
N PRO A 35 13.33 -19.12 22.79
CA PRO A 35 14.63 -19.78 22.96
C PRO A 35 15.25 -20.12 21.59
N GLY A 36 16.46 -19.63 21.32
CA GLY A 36 17.15 -19.78 20.05
C GLY A 36 17.19 -18.51 19.18
N THR A 37 16.55 -17.40 19.58
CA THR A 37 16.66 -16.13 18.88
C THR A 37 18.03 -15.51 19.15
N ARG A 38 18.81 -15.32 18.10
CA ARG A 38 20.15 -14.72 18.20
C ARG A 38 20.05 -13.21 18.50
N VAL A 39 21.14 -12.67 19.05
CA VAL A 39 21.29 -11.23 19.34
C VAL A 39 21.23 -10.48 18.01
N GLY A 40 20.48 -9.38 17.96
CA GLY A 40 20.37 -8.58 16.76
C GLY A 40 21.68 -7.84 16.42
N TRP A 41 21.92 -7.64 15.11
CA TRP A 41 23.03 -6.90 14.55
C TRP A 41 22.64 -5.41 14.40
N TYR A 42 23.61 -4.53 14.55
CA TYR A 42 23.37 -3.08 14.51
C TYR A 42 24.05 -2.42 13.32
N VAL A 43 23.29 -1.54 12.67
CA VAL A 43 23.74 -0.73 11.53
C VAL A 43 23.55 0.74 11.89
N THR A 44 24.55 1.57 11.62
CA THR A 44 24.47 3.03 11.81
C THR A 44 25.00 3.77 10.58
N ILE A 45 24.65 5.05 10.44
CA ILE A 45 25.17 5.92 9.37
C ILE A 45 26.70 6.10 9.41
N ASN A 46 27.31 5.90 10.57
CA ASN A 46 28.76 5.94 10.78
C ASN A 46 29.35 4.54 11.01
N GLY A 47 28.60 3.50 10.69
CA GLY A 47 29.05 2.11 10.77
C GLY A 47 30.18 1.82 9.77
N SER A 48 30.85 0.71 9.97
CA SER A 48 32.03 0.36 9.17
C SER A 48 32.00 -1.10 8.77
N SER A 49 32.50 -1.41 7.57
CA SER A 49 32.72 -2.79 7.11
C SER A 49 33.67 -3.58 8.01
N ASN A 50 34.52 -2.90 8.76
CA ASN A 50 35.44 -3.47 9.76
C ASN A 50 34.80 -3.58 11.17
N GLY A 51 33.51 -3.18 11.32
CA GLY A 51 32.74 -3.41 12.53
C GLY A 51 32.49 -4.92 12.75
N ASP A 52 32.03 -5.25 13.93
CA ASP A 52 31.61 -6.62 14.27
C ASP A 52 30.07 -6.76 14.39
N GLY A 53 29.33 -5.72 13.98
CA GLY A 53 27.87 -5.67 14.03
C GLY A 53 27.27 -5.52 15.43
N THR A 54 28.09 -5.38 16.47
CA THR A 54 27.60 -5.05 17.81
C THR A 54 27.17 -3.59 17.90
N ASN A 55 26.39 -3.22 18.91
CA ASN A 55 26.00 -1.83 19.12
C ASN A 55 27.22 -0.91 19.39
N ALA A 56 28.34 -1.44 19.91
CA ALA A 56 29.59 -0.70 20.15
C ALA A 56 30.44 -0.52 18.87
N ARG A 57 30.32 -1.45 17.92
CA ARG A 57 31.08 -1.45 16.65
C ARG A 57 30.15 -1.85 15.49
N PRO A 58 29.16 -0.99 15.17
CA PRO A 58 28.13 -1.31 14.19
C PRO A 58 28.69 -1.40 12.77
N TRP A 59 28.01 -2.14 11.93
CA TRP A 59 28.27 -2.19 10.49
C TRP A 59 27.71 -0.95 9.76
N ASP A 60 28.26 -0.67 8.58
CA ASP A 60 27.56 0.07 7.55
C ASP A 60 26.44 -0.78 6.94
N LEU A 61 25.50 -0.12 6.24
CA LEU A 61 24.32 -0.79 5.72
C LEU A 61 24.66 -1.85 4.66
N GLN A 62 25.58 -1.56 3.73
CA GLN A 62 25.93 -2.51 2.67
C GLN A 62 26.58 -3.77 3.22
N THR A 63 27.45 -3.64 4.20
CA THR A 63 28.06 -4.79 4.89
C THR A 63 27.00 -5.68 5.53
N ALA A 64 26.06 -5.10 6.25
CA ALA A 64 25.00 -5.85 6.89
C ALA A 64 24.09 -6.58 5.87
N LEU A 65 23.70 -5.89 4.80
CA LEU A 65 22.86 -6.46 3.72
C LEU A 65 23.60 -7.52 2.90
N GLY A 66 24.96 -7.45 2.85
CA GLY A 66 25.82 -8.47 2.27
C GLY A 66 26.06 -9.69 3.16
N GLY A 67 25.37 -9.79 4.32
CA GLY A 67 25.50 -10.94 5.23
C GLY A 67 26.50 -10.72 6.38
N GLY A 68 26.91 -9.46 6.67
CA GLY A 68 27.73 -9.13 7.83
C GLY A 68 29.06 -9.88 7.88
N ASN A 69 29.78 -9.96 6.77
CA ASN A 69 31.02 -10.74 6.64
C ASN A 69 30.84 -12.24 7.02
N GLY A 70 29.66 -12.80 6.68
CA GLY A 70 29.32 -14.20 6.96
C GLY A 70 28.83 -14.46 8.38
N GLN A 71 28.53 -13.44 9.15
CA GLN A 71 28.04 -13.57 10.53
C GLN A 71 26.52 -13.56 10.65
N VAL A 72 25.80 -13.01 9.67
CA VAL A 72 24.33 -13.00 9.66
C VAL A 72 23.82 -14.38 9.24
N HIS A 73 22.95 -14.95 10.04
CA HIS A 73 22.39 -16.29 9.84
C HIS A 73 20.85 -16.26 9.83
N PRO A 74 20.19 -17.31 9.31
CA PRO A 74 18.73 -17.44 9.39
C PRO A 74 18.20 -17.23 10.79
N GLY A 75 17.15 -16.37 10.90
CA GLY A 75 16.51 -15.98 12.17
C GLY A 75 17.11 -14.74 12.85
N ASP A 76 18.19 -14.18 12.31
CA ASP A 76 18.79 -12.96 12.85
C ASP A 76 17.96 -11.73 12.52
N THR A 77 18.13 -10.67 13.33
CA THR A 77 17.56 -9.35 13.09
C THR A 77 18.67 -8.33 12.91
N ILE A 78 18.58 -7.52 11.85
CA ILE A 78 19.45 -6.38 11.58
C ILE A 78 18.69 -5.10 11.95
N TRP A 79 19.20 -4.36 12.92
CA TRP A 79 18.62 -3.14 13.45
C TRP A 79 19.24 -1.91 12.79
N LEU A 80 18.43 -1.17 12.02
CA LEU A 80 18.81 0.12 11.46
C LEU A 80 18.61 1.21 12.51
N ARG A 81 19.67 1.85 12.95
CA ARG A 81 19.60 2.98 13.89
C ARG A 81 19.19 4.26 13.15
N ALA A 82 18.72 5.24 13.91
CA ALA A 82 18.28 6.52 13.36
C ALA A 82 19.32 7.18 12.45
N GLY A 83 18.85 7.79 11.37
CA GLY A 83 19.64 8.58 10.44
C GLY A 83 19.34 8.27 8.99
N THR A 84 19.97 9.01 8.09
CA THR A 84 19.82 8.85 6.64
C THR A 84 21.01 8.09 6.07
N TYR A 85 20.74 6.99 5.40
CA TYR A 85 21.67 6.10 4.73
C TYR A 85 21.67 6.40 3.22
N PRO A 86 22.61 7.18 2.70
CA PRO A 86 22.63 7.55 1.29
C PRO A 86 23.24 6.45 0.42
N GLY A 87 22.68 6.27 -0.79
CA GLY A 87 23.26 5.41 -1.82
C GLY A 87 22.32 4.33 -2.33
N ALA A 88 22.91 3.41 -3.11
CA ALA A 88 22.24 2.20 -3.60
C ALA A 88 22.79 0.98 -2.85
N PHE A 89 21.93 -0.01 -2.60
CA PHE A 89 22.24 -1.15 -1.76
C PHE A 89 21.78 -2.46 -2.40
N HIS A 90 22.58 -3.51 -2.20
CA HIS A 90 22.25 -4.87 -2.62
C HIS A 90 22.14 -5.77 -1.39
N SER A 91 21.03 -6.48 -1.26
CA SER A 91 20.82 -7.45 -0.19
C SER A 91 20.95 -8.87 -0.71
N GLU A 92 21.91 -9.61 -0.15
CA GLU A 92 22.13 -11.04 -0.40
C GLU A 92 21.63 -11.91 0.77
N LEU A 93 20.86 -11.32 1.70
CA LEU A 93 20.38 -11.98 2.89
C LEU A 93 19.44 -13.14 2.55
N THR A 94 19.85 -14.34 2.94
CA THR A 94 19.07 -15.55 2.71
C THR A 94 18.82 -16.28 4.03
N GLY A 95 17.56 -16.21 4.47
CA GLY A 95 17.06 -16.97 5.60
C GLY A 95 16.59 -18.37 5.22
N THR A 96 15.62 -18.89 5.96
CA THR A 96 14.91 -20.13 5.65
C THR A 96 13.41 -19.95 5.92
N ALA A 97 12.58 -20.86 5.42
CA ALA A 97 11.14 -20.84 5.68
C ALA A 97 10.78 -20.84 7.18
N ALA A 98 11.60 -21.50 8.01
CA ALA A 98 11.41 -21.55 9.46
C ALA A 98 12.06 -20.37 10.21
N ALA A 99 13.00 -19.65 9.58
CA ALA A 99 13.83 -18.64 10.23
C ALA A 99 14.23 -17.55 9.20
N ALA A 100 13.31 -16.65 8.89
CA ALA A 100 13.59 -15.52 8.02
C ALA A 100 14.56 -14.52 8.68
N ILE A 101 15.40 -13.86 7.88
CA ILE A 101 16.23 -12.74 8.36
C ILE A 101 15.36 -11.47 8.34
N VAL A 102 15.42 -10.66 9.39
CA VAL A 102 14.61 -9.44 9.52
C VAL A 102 15.52 -8.21 9.47
N VAL A 103 15.25 -7.29 8.54
CA VAL A 103 15.87 -5.96 8.48
C VAL A 103 14.82 -4.93 8.88
N ARG A 104 15.06 -4.17 9.95
CA ARG A 104 14.09 -3.20 10.44
C ARG A 104 14.72 -2.04 11.21
N GLN A 105 14.03 -0.92 11.27
CA GLN A 105 14.47 0.16 12.13
C GLN A 105 14.42 -0.23 13.62
N TYR A 106 15.31 0.38 14.40
CA TYR A 106 15.32 0.21 15.85
C TYR A 106 14.07 0.87 16.47
N PRO A 107 13.39 0.23 17.45
CA PRO A 107 12.16 0.77 18.03
C PRO A 107 12.30 2.21 18.52
N GLY A 108 11.35 3.07 18.14
CA GLY A 108 11.34 4.49 18.50
C GLY A 108 12.30 5.37 17.70
N GLU A 109 13.07 4.83 16.77
CA GLU A 109 13.98 5.56 15.90
C GLU A 109 13.42 5.67 14.47
N ARG A 110 13.97 6.58 13.66
CA ARG A 110 13.63 6.72 12.23
C ARG A 110 14.86 6.49 11.38
N ALA A 111 14.86 5.42 10.62
CA ALA A 111 15.89 5.09 9.63
C ALA A 111 15.36 5.41 8.22
N ILE A 112 16.13 6.14 7.44
CA ILE A 112 15.79 6.59 6.09
C ILE A 112 16.87 6.09 5.12
N LEU A 113 16.50 5.32 4.12
CA LEU A 113 17.36 5.01 2.98
C LEU A 113 17.08 6.05 1.90
N ASP A 114 18.12 6.76 1.46
CA ASP A 114 18.00 7.87 0.51
C ASP A 114 18.81 7.58 -0.78
N GLY A 115 18.09 7.49 -1.89
CA GLY A 115 18.66 7.23 -3.21
C GLY A 115 19.48 8.36 -3.80
N ARG A 116 19.54 9.52 -3.14
CA ARG A 116 20.29 10.67 -3.65
C ARG A 116 21.76 10.35 -3.87
N GLY A 117 22.21 10.54 -5.10
CA GLY A 117 23.59 10.22 -5.50
C GLY A 117 23.83 8.73 -5.73
N ALA A 118 22.80 7.89 -5.71
CA ALA A 118 22.89 6.51 -6.15
C ALA A 118 23.26 6.49 -7.65
N THR A 119 24.46 6.03 -7.96
CA THR A 119 24.89 5.82 -9.34
C THR A 119 24.60 4.39 -9.71
N SER A 120 23.61 4.17 -10.59
CA SER A 120 23.43 2.87 -11.19
C SER A 120 23.96 2.87 -12.62
N SER A 121 24.30 1.69 -13.09
CA SER A 121 24.77 1.46 -14.48
C SER A 121 23.69 1.56 -15.53
N SER A 122 22.42 1.70 -15.13
CA SER A 122 21.28 1.86 -16.01
C SER A 122 20.69 3.27 -15.91
N SER A 123 20.03 3.74 -16.95
CA SER A 123 19.39 5.06 -17.01
C SER A 123 18.32 5.30 -15.95
N ARG A 124 17.81 4.25 -15.29
CA ARG A 124 16.82 4.34 -14.23
C ARG A 124 17.32 3.96 -12.85
N GLY A 125 18.41 3.20 -12.75
CA GLY A 125 18.93 2.70 -11.49
C GLY A 125 17.90 1.98 -10.59
N ASP A 126 18.44 1.14 -9.73
CA ASP A 126 17.69 0.53 -8.65
C ASP A 126 18.38 0.89 -7.33
N MET A 127 17.61 1.29 -6.33
CA MET A 127 18.18 1.75 -5.08
C MET A 127 18.43 0.60 -4.10
N VAL A 128 17.44 -0.22 -3.85
CA VAL A 128 17.57 -1.41 -3.00
C VAL A 128 17.18 -2.64 -3.79
N ILE A 129 18.17 -3.43 -4.16
CA ILE A 129 17.96 -4.71 -4.87
C ILE A 129 18.04 -5.84 -3.84
N VAL A 130 17.00 -6.66 -3.76
CA VAL A 130 16.95 -7.82 -2.86
C VAL A 130 17.09 -9.10 -3.67
N ASN A 131 18.30 -9.65 -3.71
CA ASN A 131 18.63 -10.91 -4.43
C ASN A 131 18.40 -12.15 -3.57
N GLY A 132 18.55 -12.01 -2.24
CA GLY A 132 18.37 -13.10 -1.29
C GLY A 132 16.93 -13.58 -1.16
N SER A 133 16.70 -14.54 -0.29
CA SER A 133 15.38 -15.15 -0.08
C SER A 133 15.06 -15.33 1.40
N TYR A 134 13.77 -15.48 1.75
CA TYR A 134 13.33 -15.60 3.13
C TYR A 134 13.83 -14.44 4.00
N ALA A 135 13.66 -13.21 3.51
CA ALA A 135 14.02 -11.98 4.20
C ALA A 135 12.79 -11.09 4.37
N VAL A 136 12.75 -10.37 5.48
CA VAL A 136 11.68 -9.44 5.85
C VAL A 136 12.27 -8.05 6.03
N PHE A 137 11.82 -7.09 5.26
CA PHE A 137 12.18 -5.66 5.35
C PHE A 137 10.99 -4.90 5.94
N ARG A 138 11.19 -4.21 7.07
CA ARG A 138 10.03 -3.59 7.71
C ARG A 138 10.32 -2.32 8.52
N ASP A 139 9.30 -1.48 8.61
CA ASP A 139 9.19 -0.35 9.53
C ASP A 139 10.20 0.79 9.31
N PHE A 140 10.80 0.96 8.13
CA PHE A 140 11.70 2.07 7.82
C PHE A 140 11.27 2.81 6.54
N GLU A 141 11.92 3.93 6.26
CA GLU A 141 11.61 4.81 5.14
C GLU A 141 12.61 4.63 4.01
N ILE A 142 12.13 4.69 2.77
CA ILE A 142 12.93 4.63 1.55
C ILE A 142 12.45 5.75 0.63
N MET A 143 13.38 6.59 0.19
CA MET A 143 13.05 7.74 -0.65
C MET A 143 14.22 8.14 -1.55
N ASP A 144 13.98 9.08 -2.45
CA ASP A 144 15.04 9.78 -3.18
C ASP A 144 14.89 11.30 -3.00
N SER A 145 15.81 11.91 -2.30
CA SER A 145 15.81 13.34 -2.01
C SER A 145 16.37 14.21 -3.15
N ASP A 146 16.72 13.64 -4.31
CA ASP A 146 17.14 14.44 -5.46
C ASP A 146 15.97 15.31 -5.95
N PRO A 147 16.14 16.63 -6.04
CA PRO A 147 15.11 17.51 -6.57
C PRO A 147 14.89 17.38 -8.09
N ASN A 148 15.80 16.74 -8.84
CA ASN A 148 15.65 16.55 -10.27
C ASN A 148 14.56 15.49 -10.55
N ARG A 149 13.42 15.96 -11.10
CA ARG A 149 12.26 15.11 -11.43
C ARG A 149 11.87 15.21 -12.92
N THR A 150 12.74 15.77 -13.73
CA THR A 150 12.44 16.02 -15.16
C THR A 150 12.88 14.89 -16.08
N SER A 151 13.54 13.86 -15.56
CA SER A 151 14.09 12.75 -16.31
C SER A 151 13.73 11.41 -15.71
N ASP A 152 13.87 10.35 -16.50
CA ASP A 152 13.67 8.95 -16.09
C ASP A 152 14.82 8.38 -15.25
N THR A 153 15.66 9.24 -14.68
CA THR A 153 16.85 8.84 -13.91
C THR A 153 16.57 8.58 -12.43
N ARG A 154 15.34 8.84 -11.93
CA ARG A 154 15.00 8.51 -10.55
C ARG A 154 15.03 6.98 -10.34
N PRO A 155 15.66 6.50 -9.24
CA PRO A 155 15.81 5.07 -9.00
C PRO A 155 14.46 4.42 -8.67
N ASN A 156 14.29 3.15 -9.04
CA ASN A 156 13.30 2.29 -8.43
C ASN A 156 13.72 2.03 -6.98
N LEU A 157 12.81 2.25 -6.01
CA LEU A 157 13.23 2.29 -4.62
C LEU A 157 13.47 0.91 -4.02
N MET A 158 12.53 -0.02 -4.21
CA MET A 158 12.65 -1.39 -3.70
C MET A 158 12.39 -2.39 -4.83
N VAL A 159 13.38 -3.20 -5.14
CA VAL A 159 13.34 -4.16 -6.26
C VAL A 159 13.54 -5.58 -5.74
N ALA A 160 12.52 -6.42 -5.92
CA ALA A 160 12.56 -7.81 -5.52
C ALA A 160 13.09 -8.68 -6.68
N HIS A 161 14.28 -9.25 -6.52
CA HIS A 161 14.89 -10.26 -7.39
C HIS A 161 14.93 -11.64 -6.72
N GLY A 162 14.76 -11.72 -5.40
CA GLY A 162 14.65 -12.97 -4.67
C GLY A 162 13.20 -13.41 -4.51
N SER A 163 12.99 -14.60 -3.98
CA SER A 163 11.69 -15.18 -3.65
C SER A 163 11.47 -15.27 -2.13
N HIS A 164 10.22 -15.48 -1.70
CA HIS A 164 9.87 -15.58 -0.27
C HIS A 164 10.25 -14.31 0.50
N LEU A 165 9.94 -13.14 -0.06
CA LEU A 165 10.27 -11.84 0.52
C LEU A 165 9.03 -11.18 1.09
N LYS A 166 9.21 -10.47 2.21
CA LYS A 166 8.16 -9.63 2.79
C LYS A 166 8.64 -8.21 2.99
N PHE A 167 7.81 -7.26 2.54
CA PHE A 167 8.01 -5.82 2.71
C PHE A 167 6.83 -5.31 3.54
N ILE A 168 7.09 -4.93 4.81
CA ILE A 168 6.02 -4.70 5.80
C ILE A 168 6.13 -3.30 6.36
N ASN A 169 5.02 -2.53 6.33
CA ASN A 169 4.92 -1.21 6.95
C ASN A 169 6.02 -0.22 6.54
N LEU A 170 6.57 -0.34 5.34
CA LEU A 170 7.56 0.59 4.81
C LEU A 170 6.87 1.90 4.37
N ILE A 171 7.62 3.00 4.46
CA ILE A 171 7.23 4.30 3.88
C ILE A 171 8.10 4.50 2.64
N VAL A 172 7.48 4.54 1.45
CA VAL A 172 8.20 4.49 0.17
C VAL A 172 7.75 5.63 -0.72
N HIS A 173 8.62 6.61 -0.96
CA HIS A 173 8.21 7.81 -1.67
C HIS A 173 9.32 8.50 -2.45
N ASP A 174 8.90 9.33 -3.39
CA ASP A 174 9.77 10.20 -4.17
C ASP A 174 10.84 9.48 -5.02
N GLY A 175 10.67 8.19 -5.32
CA GLY A 175 11.49 7.47 -6.30
C GLY A 175 10.92 7.50 -7.72
N GLY A 176 11.44 6.66 -8.58
CA GLY A 176 10.87 6.40 -9.92
C GLY A 176 9.69 5.43 -9.84
N ILE A 177 9.93 4.23 -9.32
CA ILE A 177 8.92 3.23 -8.96
C ILE A 177 9.11 2.90 -7.48
N GLY A 178 8.03 2.86 -6.70
CA GLY A 178 8.11 2.52 -5.29
C GLY A 178 8.57 1.09 -5.07
N PHE A 179 7.79 0.13 -5.57
CA PHE A 179 8.14 -1.30 -5.56
C PHE A 179 8.12 -1.87 -6.97
N TYR A 180 9.09 -2.74 -7.26
CA TYR A 180 9.15 -3.49 -8.50
C TYR A 180 9.40 -4.96 -8.21
N THR A 181 8.51 -5.86 -8.69
CA THR A 181 8.74 -7.32 -8.65
C THR A 181 9.09 -7.81 -10.04
N TRP A 182 10.13 -8.62 -10.13
CA TRP A 182 10.54 -9.25 -11.39
C TRP A 182 9.69 -10.50 -11.68
N PRO A 183 9.58 -10.93 -12.97
CA PRO A 183 8.65 -12.00 -13.36
C PRO A 183 8.98 -13.36 -12.72
N GLU A 184 10.24 -13.66 -12.47
CA GLU A 184 10.70 -14.98 -12.02
C GLU A 184 10.49 -15.26 -10.54
N GLN A 185 10.17 -14.22 -9.74
CA GLN A 185 10.03 -14.34 -8.29
C GLN A 185 8.67 -14.90 -7.90
N THR A 186 8.67 -15.57 -6.76
CA THR A 186 7.48 -16.16 -6.17
C THR A 186 7.41 -15.91 -4.67
N ASP A 187 6.20 -15.94 -4.12
CA ASP A 187 5.91 -15.72 -2.70
C ASP A 187 6.46 -14.37 -2.18
N ILE A 188 6.04 -13.30 -2.85
CA ILE A 188 6.32 -11.93 -2.46
C ILE A 188 5.10 -11.36 -1.74
N GLU A 189 5.31 -10.72 -0.59
CA GLU A 189 4.27 -9.98 0.11
C GLU A 189 4.70 -8.52 0.33
N ILE A 190 3.91 -7.57 -0.20
CA ILE A 190 4.01 -6.14 0.08
C ILE A 190 2.79 -5.78 0.93
N TYR A 191 3.01 -5.50 2.22
CA TYR A 191 1.95 -5.37 3.22
C TYR A 191 2.04 -4.08 4.03
N GLY A 192 0.93 -3.36 4.13
CA GLY A 192 0.77 -2.22 5.05
C GLY A 192 1.68 -1.03 4.76
N CYS A 193 2.29 -0.98 3.57
CA CYS A 193 3.20 0.07 3.17
C CYS A 193 2.45 1.36 2.79
N LEU A 194 3.09 2.49 3.04
CA LEU A 194 2.63 3.80 2.62
C LEU A 194 3.48 4.26 1.43
N ILE A 195 2.86 4.43 0.25
CA ILE A 195 3.55 4.59 -1.02
C ILE A 195 3.01 5.84 -1.71
N TYR A 196 3.84 6.88 -1.91
CA TYR A 196 3.36 8.14 -2.47
C TYR A 196 4.43 8.91 -3.25
N ASN A 197 4.00 9.83 -4.11
CA ASN A 197 4.85 10.76 -4.85
C ASN A 197 5.96 10.12 -5.69
N ASN A 198 5.83 8.84 -6.10
CA ASN A 198 6.81 8.24 -7.00
C ASN A 198 6.52 8.60 -8.45
N GLY A 199 7.58 8.70 -9.25
CA GLY A 199 7.51 8.96 -10.68
C GLY A 199 8.06 10.33 -11.09
N TRP A 200 7.84 10.65 -12.35
CA TRP A 200 8.27 11.89 -13.01
C TRP A 200 7.32 12.24 -14.15
N GLN A 201 7.36 13.50 -14.59
CA GLN A 201 6.58 13.94 -15.75
C GLN A 201 7.31 13.61 -17.05
N GLN A 202 6.65 12.92 -17.97
CA GLN A 202 7.01 12.82 -19.38
C GLN A 202 6.29 13.91 -20.21
N PRO A 203 6.65 14.11 -21.49
CA PRO A 203 6.03 15.18 -22.29
C PRO A 203 4.50 15.13 -22.37
N ASN A 204 3.92 13.94 -22.34
CA ASN A 204 2.48 13.75 -22.56
C ASN A 204 1.73 13.11 -21.37
N PHE A 205 2.44 12.54 -20.39
CA PHE A 205 1.82 11.88 -19.23
C PHE A 205 2.82 11.70 -18.09
N GLY A 206 2.33 11.52 -16.88
CA GLY A 206 3.13 11.13 -15.72
C GLY A 206 3.56 9.67 -15.83
N ASN A 207 4.81 9.38 -15.49
CA ASN A 207 5.38 8.03 -15.49
C ASN A 207 5.94 7.67 -14.12
N GLY A 208 6.24 6.38 -13.90
CA GLY A 208 6.57 5.85 -12.59
C GLY A 208 5.30 5.45 -11.82
N HIS A 209 5.44 4.51 -10.92
CA HIS A 209 4.29 3.85 -10.29
C HIS A 209 4.51 3.64 -8.80
N GLY A 210 3.43 3.49 -8.02
CA GLY A 210 3.54 3.06 -6.64
C GLY A 210 4.09 1.64 -6.54
N ILE A 211 3.41 0.70 -7.20
CA ILE A 211 3.84 -0.70 -7.29
C ILE A 211 3.76 -1.14 -8.75
N TYR A 212 4.85 -1.65 -9.29
CA TYR A 212 4.90 -2.31 -10.59
C TYR A 212 5.13 -3.80 -10.37
N ALA A 213 4.07 -4.60 -10.57
CA ALA A 213 4.12 -6.02 -10.25
C ALA A 213 4.08 -6.89 -11.50
N LYS A 214 5.03 -7.83 -11.57
CA LYS A 214 5.11 -8.93 -12.55
C LYS A 214 5.23 -10.26 -11.83
N SER A 215 4.79 -11.34 -12.44
CA SER A 215 5.01 -12.71 -11.98
C SER A 215 4.73 -13.71 -13.11
N THR A 216 5.59 -14.68 -13.30
CA THR A 216 5.34 -15.83 -14.20
C THR A 216 4.65 -16.99 -13.48
N ALA A 217 4.91 -17.16 -12.19
CA ALA A 217 4.42 -18.28 -11.39
C ALA A 217 3.63 -17.83 -10.15
N GLY A 218 4.02 -16.71 -9.51
CA GLY A 218 3.40 -16.23 -8.27
C GLY A 218 3.59 -17.19 -7.08
N PRO A 219 2.86 -17.00 -5.99
CA PRO A 219 1.99 -15.85 -5.78
C PRO A 219 2.73 -14.55 -5.46
N VAL A 220 2.13 -13.42 -5.82
CA VAL A 220 2.52 -12.09 -5.34
C VAL A 220 1.31 -11.48 -4.64
N TYR A 221 1.49 -11.05 -3.40
CA TYR A 221 0.44 -10.47 -2.58
C TYR A 221 0.71 -8.99 -2.30
N LEU A 222 -0.21 -8.14 -2.74
CA LEU A 222 -0.23 -6.71 -2.44
C LEU A 222 -1.38 -6.46 -1.49
N ARG A 223 -1.10 -6.22 -0.19
CA ARG A 223 -2.11 -6.24 0.88
C ARG A 223 -2.06 -5.03 1.78
N ASP A 224 -3.23 -4.48 2.10
CA ASP A 224 -3.41 -3.39 3.08
C ASP A 224 -2.50 -2.16 2.84
N ASN A 225 -1.94 -1.97 1.62
CA ASN A 225 -1.11 -0.83 1.29
C ASN A 225 -1.96 0.42 1.06
N ILE A 226 -1.38 1.60 1.32
CA ILE A 226 -1.96 2.90 1.00
C ILE A 226 -1.09 3.55 -0.06
N ILE A 227 -1.66 3.78 -1.27
CA ILE A 227 -0.94 4.18 -2.47
C ILE A 227 -1.58 5.44 -3.05
N PHE A 228 -0.85 6.58 -3.11
CA PHE A 228 -1.48 7.83 -3.55
C PHE A 228 -0.49 8.81 -4.20
N ASN A 229 -1.03 9.72 -5.00
CA ASN A 229 -0.31 10.82 -5.62
C ASN A 229 0.91 10.38 -6.42
N GLN A 230 0.89 9.19 -7.06
CA GLN A 230 1.93 8.81 -8.00
C GLN A 230 1.84 9.69 -9.27
N PHE A 231 2.94 9.87 -9.99
CA PHE A 231 2.90 10.50 -11.32
C PHE A 231 2.22 9.58 -12.35
N GLY A 232 2.45 8.27 -12.24
CA GLY A 232 1.80 7.25 -13.04
C GLY A 232 0.72 6.50 -12.28
N TYR A 233 0.63 5.19 -12.52
CA TYR A 233 -0.35 4.32 -11.87
C TYR A 233 -0.08 4.12 -10.38
N GLY A 234 -1.13 3.92 -9.60
CA GLY A 234 -0.99 3.50 -8.21
C GLY A 234 -0.45 2.07 -8.12
N ILE A 235 -1.25 1.10 -8.54
CA ILE A 235 -0.85 -0.30 -8.71
C ILE A 235 -0.89 -0.62 -10.20
N HIS A 236 0.25 -1.07 -10.74
CA HIS A 236 0.45 -1.40 -12.14
C HIS A 236 0.85 -2.87 -12.28
N VAL A 237 -0.14 -3.75 -12.39
CA VAL A 237 0.06 -5.17 -12.67
C VAL A 237 0.12 -5.35 -14.17
N TYR A 238 1.33 -5.38 -14.73
CA TYR A 238 1.52 -5.24 -16.16
C TYR A 238 2.82 -5.92 -16.63
N ALA A 239 2.80 -6.48 -17.81
CA ALA A 239 3.98 -6.95 -18.51
C ALA A 239 3.92 -6.55 -19.99
N ASN A 240 5.03 -6.05 -20.54
CA ASN A 240 5.18 -5.83 -21.97
C ASN A 240 5.19 -7.16 -22.71
N ALA A 241 4.82 -7.17 -23.98
CA ALA A 241 4.81 -8.36 -24.81
C ALA A 241 6.16 -9.10 -24.78
N GLY A 242 6.12 -10.37 -24.39
CA GLY A 242 7.30 -11.22 -24.28
C GLY A 242 8.23 -10.94 -23.11
N SER A 243 7.80 -10.11 -22.13
CA SER A 243 8.62 -9.77 -20.96
C SER A 243 8.32 -10.58 -19.70
N GLY A 244 7.57 -11.64 -19.81
CA GLY A 244 7.13 -12.52 -18.72
C GLY A 244 5.70 -12.19 -18.27
N GLY A 245 5.08 -13.13 -17.57
CA GLY A 245 3.65 -13.12 -17.29
C GLY A 245 3.19 -12.18 -16.20
N VAL A 246 1.87 -12.09 -16.10
CA VAL A 246 1.12 -11.38 -15.04
C VAL A 246 0.23 -12.42 -14.37
N ASN A 247 0.86 -13.44 -13.76
CA ASN A 247 0.16 -14.59 -13.23
C ASN A 247 0.15 -14.61 -11.71
N ASN A 248 -1.00 -15.02 -11.14
CA ASN A 248 -1.15 -15.29 -9.72
C ASN A 248 -0.74 -14.09 -8.84
N ILE A 249 -1.20 -12.89 -9.20
CA ILE A 249 -0.99 -11.65 -8.44
C ILE A 249 -2.30 -11.26 -7.76
N HIS A 250 -2.26 -11.05 -6.46
CA HIS A 250 -3.42 -10.81 -5.62
C HIS A 250 -3.36 -9.41 -4.97
N LEU A 251 -4.36 -8.59 -5.28
CA LEU A 251 -4.55 -7.26 -4.70
C LEU A 251 -5.65 -7.35 -3.66
N GLU A 252 -5.31 -7.23 -2.38
CA GLU A 252 -6.25 -7.41 -1.29
C GLU A 252 -6.24 -6.21 -0.34
N ARG A 253 -7.40 -5.58 -0.15
CA ARG A 253 -7.62 -4.53 0.85
C ARG A 253 -6.70 -3.29 0.71
N ASN A 254 -6.12 -3.03 -0.45
CA ASN A 254 -5.34 -1.82 -0.68
C ASN A 254 -6.24 -0.60 -0.78
N VAL A 255 -5.68 0.55 -0.46
CA VAL A 255 -6.29 1.86 -0.64
C VAL A 255 -5.48 2.63 -1.67
N ALA A 256 -6.04 2.89 -2.83
CA ALA A 256 -5.37 3.63 -3.89
C ALA A 256 -6.16 4.90 -4.25
N PHE A 257 -5.53 6.08 -4.17
CA PHE A 257 -6.25 7.31 -4.46
C PHE A 257 -5.38 8.39 -5.12
N ASN A 258 -6.00 9.17 -5.98
CA ASN A 258 -5.39 10.30 -6.69
C ASN A 258 -4.05 9.96 -7.38
N ASN A 259 -3.89 8.74 -7.88
CA ASN A 259 -2.72 8.37 -8.68
C ASN A 259 -2.86 8.94 -10.09
N GLY A 260 -1.79 9.51 -10.64
CA GLY A 260 -1.83 10.34 -11.85
C GLY A 260 -2.26 11.80 -11.62
N ALA A 261 -2.66 12.17 -10.39
CA ALA A 261 -3.20 13.49 -10.10
C ALA A 261 -2.16 14.63 -10.11
N VAL A 262 -0.89 14.28 -10.02
CA VAL A 262 0.23 15.25 -10.08
C VAL A 262 0.78 15.46 -11.49
N ASP A 263 0.21 14.76 -12.49
CA ASP A 263 0.48 14.93 -13.92
C ASP A 263 0.17 16.36 -14.40
N ALA A 264 0.74 16.73 -15.54
CA ALA A 264 0.45 18.00 -16.24
C ALA A 264 -1.02 18.09 -16.71
N ASP A 265 -1.63 16.96 -17.03
CA ASP A 265 -3.06 16.84 -17.39
C ASP A 265 -3.74 15.73 -16.57
N PRO A 266 -4.07 16.00 -15.30
CA PRO A 266 -4.63 14.98 -14.42
C PRO A 266 -6.04 14.51 -14.82
N VAL A 267 -6.71 15.22 -15.71
CA VAL A 267 -8.06 14.90 -16.21
C VAL A 267 -8.01 13.89 -17.34
N ASN A 268 -7.02 14.01 -18.23
CA ASN A 268 -6.84 13.15 -19.41
C ASN A 268 -5.67 12.19 -19.27
N SER A 269 -5.01 12.16 -18.11
CA SER A 269 -3.94 11.20 -17.85
C SER A 269 -4.44 9.77 -18.04
N PRO A 270 -3.73 8.92 -18.78
CA PRO A 270 -4.12 7.52 -18.97
C PRO A 270 -3.94 6.67 -17.68
N ASN A 271 -3.42 7.28 -16.63
CA ASN A 271 -3.08 6.61 -15.38
C ASN A 271 -4.33 6.28 -14.54
N ALA A 272 -4.31 5.15 -13.83
CA ALA A 272 -5.39 4.67 -12.97
C ALA A 272 -4.91 4.45 -11.54
N ASN A 273 -5.83 4.38 -10.59
CA ASN A 273 -5.51 3.92 -9.25
C ASN A 273 -5.04 2.46 -9.25
N ILE A 274 -5.72 1.62 -10.02
CA ILE A 274 -5.35 0.21 -10.22
C ILE A 274 -5.47 -0.13 -11.71
N LEU A 275 -4.40 -0.68 -12.28
CA LEU A 275 -4.42 -1.35 -13.57
C LEU A 275 -3.98 -2.80 -13.42
N TYR A 276 -4.78 -3.73 -13.94
CA TYR A 276 -4.49 -5.16 -13.96
C TYR A 276 -4.63 -5.74 -15.36
N GLY A 277 -3.53 -6.23 -15.92
CA GLY A 277 -3.44 -6.82 -17.26
C GLY A 277 -2.56 -6.00 -18.21
N GLY A 278 -1.66 -6.66 -18.90
CA GLY A 278 -0.63 -6.07 -19.76
C GLY A 278 -0.77 -6.42 -21.22
N GLU A 279 0.37 -6.50 -21.90
CA GLU A 279 0.51 -7.00 -23.27
C GLU A 279 0.79 -8.49 -23.30
N ASP A 280 1.30 -9.08 -22.22
CA ASP A 280 1.32 -10.52 -21.98
C ASP A 280 0.04 -10.96 -21.25
N PRO A 281 -0.50 -12.17 -21.53
CA PRO A 281 -1.71 -12.68 -20.88
C PRO A 281 -1.57 -12.77 -19.36
N ALA A 282 -2.59 -12.36 -18.66
CA ALA A 282 -2.71 -12.49 -17.21
C ALA A 282 -3.60 -13.69 -16.83
N SER A 283 -3.31 -14.36 -15.71
CA SER A 283 -4.11 -15.48 -15.21
C SER A 283 -4.02 -15.63 -13.69
N GLY A 284 -5.03 -16.28 -13.08
CA GLY A 284 -5.03 -16.70 -11.68
C GLY A 284 -4.98 -15.56 -10.67
N GLY A 285 -5.33 -14.36 -11.06
CA GLY A 285 -5.23 -13.17 -10.19
C GLY A 285 -6.52 -12.78 -9.50
N SER A 286 -6.41 -11.81 -8.56
CA SER A 286 -7.58 -11.26 -7.88
C SER A 286 -7.41 -9.80 -7.48
N ILE A 287 -8.55 -9.09 -7.44
CA ILE A 287 -8.69 -7.71 -6.93
C ILE A 287 -9.83 -7.73 -5.91
N VAL A 288 -9.52 -7.84 -4.61
CA VAL A 288 -10.50 -8.12 -3.56
C VAL A 288 -10.46 -7.08 -2.44
N ASP A 289 -11.63 -6.57 -2.05
CA ASP A 289 -11.81 -5.62 -0.94
C ASP A 289 -10.96 -4.34 -1.06
N ASN A 290 -10.50 -3.95 -2.26
CA ASN A 290 -9.74 -2.73 -2.44
C ASN A 290 -10.66 -1.50 -2.42
N MET A 291 -10.11 -0.39 -2.03
CA MET A 291 -10.79 0.90 -1.90
C MET A 291 -10.07 1.93 -2.75
N THR A 292 -10.81 2.65 -3.56
CA THR A 292 -10.20 3.67 -4.40
C THR A 292 -10.97 4.99 -4.34
N PHE A 293 -10.25 6.09 -4.54
CA PHE A 293 -10.85 7.42 -4.58
C PHE A 293 -10.13 8.31 -5.59
N PHE A 294 -10.90 9.03 -6.37
CA PHE A 294 -10.42 10.20 -7.10
C PHE A 294 -11.14 11.47 -6.62
N SER A 295 -10.38 12.50 -6.38
CA SER A 295 -10.91 13.86 -6.20
C SER A 295 -11.67 14.30 -7.46
N PRO A 296 -12.65 15.18 -7.36
CA PRO A 296 -13.32 15.72 -8.55
C PRO A 296 -12.33 16.25 -9.59
N ASN A 297 -12.60 15.98 -10.86
CA ASN A 297 -11.77 16.37 -12.01
C ASN A 297 -10.34 15.77 -12.01
N VAL A 298 -10.18 14.59 -11.43
CA VAL A 298 -8.92 13.82 -11.46
C VAL A 298 -9.20 12.41 -11.94
N GLY A 299 -8.27 11.88 -12.74
CA GLY A 299 -8.29 10.49 -13.19
C GLY A 299 -9.28 10.20 -14.33
N VAL A 300 -8.84 9.40 -15.30
CA VAL A 300 -9.68 8.90 -16.40
C VAL A 300 -10.36 7.60 -16.01
N GLN A 301 -9.59 6.54 -15.76
CA GLN A 301 -10.09 5.28 -15.23
C GLN A 301 -9.71 5.13 -13.77
N ASN A 302 -10.61 4.56 -12.96
CA ASN A 302 -10.30 4.31 -11.56
C ASN A 302 -9.68 2.91 -11.38
N ILE A 303 -10.39 1.87 -11.81
CA ILE A 303 -9.90 0.50 -11.84
C ILE A 303 -10.00 -0.01 -13.28
N THR A 304 -8.84 -0.26 -13.90
CA THR A 304 -8.74 -0.84 -15.24
C THR A 304 -8.39 -2.32 -15.14
N VAL A 305 -9.21 -3.15 -15.76
CA VAL A 305 -9.08 -4.60 -15.78
C VAL A 305 -8.94 -5.06 -17.22
N GLY A 306 -7.68 -5.34 -17.64
CA GLY A 306 -7.29 -5.55 -19.04
C GLY A 306 -6.79 -4.26 -19.69
N TYR A 307 -5.58 -4.27 -20.22
CA TYR A 307 -4.92 -3.09 -20.81
C TYR A 307 -5.07 -3.02 -22.32
N SER A 308 -4.58 -4.03 -23.00
CA SER A 308 -4.53 -4.12 -24.47
C SER A 308 -5.63 -5.07 -25.01
N SER A 309 -5.58 -5.35 -26.31
CA SER A 309 -6.40 -6.38 -26.94
C SER A 309 -5.93 -7.81 -26.66
N THR A 310 -4.85 -7.98 -25.88
CA THR A 310 -4.36 -9.30 -25.48
C THR A 310 -5.40 -10.03 -24.64
N ALA A 311 -5.80 -11.22 -25.06
CA ALA A 311 -6.77 -12.01 -24.32
C ALA A 311 -6.17 -12.59 -23.05
N ASN A 312 -6.49 -11.99 -21.92
CA ASN A 312 -6.16 -12.52 -20.59
C ASN A 312 -7.01 -13.77 -20.30
N VAL A 313 -6.55 -14.63 -19.39
CA VAL A 313 -7.21 -15.92 -19.12
C VAL A 313 -8.33 -15.74 -18.11
N ASP A 314 -8.01 -15.44 -16.85
CA ASP A 314 -9.01 -15.34 -15.77
C ASP A 314 -8.63 -14.34 -14.70
N LEU A 315 -9.66 -13.67 -14.14
CA LEU A 315 -9.53 -12.77 -13.01
C LEU A 315 -10.79 -12.75 -12.16
N THR A 316 -10.63 -12.60 -10.84
CA THR A 316 -11.71 -12.32 -9.90
C THR A 316 -11.58 -10.91 -9.32
N ALA A 317 -12.64 -10.08 -9.46
CA ALA A 317 -12.75 -8.76 -8.83
C ALA A 317 -13.94 -8.76 -7.86
N GLN A 318 -13.69 -8.64 -6.55
CA GLN A 318 -14.71 -8.83 -5.54
C GLN A 318 -14.71 -7.75 -4.46
N ASN A 319 -15.91 -7.27 -4.09
CA ASN A 319 -16.14 -6.34 -2.97
C ASN A 319 -15.31 -5.05 -3.03
N ASN A 320 -14.88 -4.61 -4.19
CA ASN A 320 -14.12 -3.36 -4.31
C ASN A 320 -15.06 -2.16 -4.18
N TYR A 321 -14.58 -1.13 -3.46
CA TYR A 321 -15.31 0.11 -3.21
C TYR A 321 -14.61 1.26 -3.94
N ALA A 322 -15.13 1.66 -5.09
CA ALA A 322 -14.46 2.56 -6.00
C ALA A 322 -15.23 3.87 -6.21
N VAL A 323 -14.57 5.01 -5.97
CA VAL A 323 -15.17 6.34 -6.00
C VAL A 323 -14.43 7.27 -6.97
N GLY A 324 -15.15 7.90 -7.89
CA GLY A 324 -14.64 8.95 -8.76
C GLY A 324 -13.93 8.44 -10.02
N GLY A 325 -13.30 9.36 -10.74
CA GLY A 325 -12.78 9.16 -12.08
C GLY A 325 -13.84 9.34 -13.17
N GLN A 326 -13.44 9.39 -14.43
CA GLN A 326 -14.39 9.42 -15.54
C GLN A 326 -15.09 8.07 -15.68
N THR A 327 -14.34 6.98 -15.67
CA THR A 327 -14.87 5.61 -15.63
C THR A 327 -14.41 4.93 -14.34
N VAL A 328 -15.36 4.32 -13.59
CA VAL A 328 -15.00 3.64 -12.35
C VAL A 328 -14.40 2.27 -12.62
N PHE A 329 -15.10 1.42 -13.37
CA PHE A 329 -14.59 0.11 -13.81
C PHE A 329 -14.48 0.08 -15.32
N ASP A 330 -13.25 -0.04 -15.84
CA ASP A 330 -12.95 -0.18 -17.26
C ASP A 330 -12.45 -1.60 -17.53
N LEU A 331 -13.29 -2.43 -18.16
CA LEU A 331 -13.16 -3.88 -18.23
C LEU A 331 -13.00 -4.34 -19.68
N GLY A 332 -12.06 -5.22 -19.95
CA GLY A 332 -11.94 -5.81 -21.29
C GLY A 332 -10.77 -6.77 -21.46
N SER A 333 -10.84 -7.55 -22.53
CA SER A 333 -9.80 -8.49 -22.97
C SER A 333 -9.60 -9.69 -22.02
N TRP A 334 -10.70 -10.27 -21.50
CA TRP A 334 -10.69 -11.46 -20.64
C TRP A 334 -11.47 -12.62 -21.26
N GLN A 335 -10.93 -13.83 -21.14
CA GLN A 335 -11.66 -15.07 -21.45
C GLN A 335 -12.65 -15.39 -20.33
N SER A 336 -12.25 -15.17 -19.07
CA SER A 336 -13.11 -15.32 -17.89
C SER A 336 -12.89 -14.17 -16.93
N LEU A 337 -13.95 -13.45 -16.58
CA LEU A 337 -13.93 -12.37 -15.58
C LEU A 337 -15.08 -12.56 -14.61
N THR A 338 -14.77 -12.78 -13.34
CA THR A 338 -15.76 -12.77 -12.25
C THR A 338 -15.72 -11.44 -11.52
N MET A 339 -16.85 -10.73 -11.50
CA MET A 339 -16.98 -9.44 -10.82
C MET A 339 -18.19 -9.44 -9.90
N THR A 340 -17.98 -9.49 -8.57
CA THR A 340 -19.04 -9.74 -7.59
C THR A 340 -19.01 -8.75 -6.43
N GLY A 341 -20.15 -8.18 -6.08
CA GLY A 341 -20.32 -7.35 -4.89
C GLY A 341 -19.54 -6.01 -4.92
N ASN A 342 -19.09 -5.57 -6.08
CA ASN A 342 -18.35 -4.31 -6.19
C ASN A 342 -19.29 -3.11 -6.16
N SER A 343 -18.78 -1.96 -5.70
CA SER A 343 -19.53 -0.70 -5.64
C SER A 343 -18.82 0.40 -6.40
N ALA A 344 -19.54 1.09 -7.30
CA ALA A 344 -19.05 2.20 -8.12
C ALA A 344 -19.81 3.49 -7.81
N PHE A 345 -19.07 4.54 -7.45
CA PHE A 345 -19.65 5.83 -7.03
C PHE A 345 -19.06 7.00 -7.84
N GLY A 346 -19.88 8.00 -8.09
CA GLY A 346 -19.42 9.34 -8.45
C GLY A 346 -18.61 9.43 -9.75
N SER A 347 -18.83 8.53 -10.72
CA SER A 347 -18.20 8.62 -12.04
C SER A 347 -18.59 9.91 -12.77
N ALA A 348 -17.64 10.55 -13.42
CA ALA A 348 -17.96 11.72 -14.27
C ALA A 348 -18.66 11.30 -15.56
N SER A 349 -18.26 10.17 -16.16
CA SER A 349 -18.81 9.66 -17.42
C SER A 349 -19.55 8.33 -17.25
N SER A 350 -18.86 7.26 -16.85
CA SER A 350 -19.45 5.92 -16.80
C SER A 350 -19.12 5.17 -15.50
N PRO A 351 -20.09 4.50 -14.85
CA PRO A 351 -19.79 3.61 -13.73
C PRO A 351 -19.08 2.33 -14.17
N VAL A 352 -19.35 1.86 -15.39
CA VAL A 352 -18.74 0.66 -15.97
C VAL A 352 -18.63 0.76 -17.48
N ASN A 353 -17.50 0.34 -18.04
CA ASN A 353 -17.25 0.20 -19.45
C ASN A 353 -16.83 -1.25 -19.75
N LEU A 354 -17.61 -1.97 -20.52
CA LEU A 354 -17.23 -3.28 -21.09
C LEU A 354 -16.73 -3.06 -22.51
N ARG A 355 -15.42 -3.22 -22.73
CA ARG A 355 -14.79 -2.94 -24.02
C ARG A 355 -14.90 -4.10 -25.01
N ASP A 356 -15.09 -5.33 -24.54
CA ASP A 356 -15.15 -6.52 -25.38
C ASP A 356 -16.45 -6.62 -26.16
N ALA A 357 -16.34 -7.13 -27.40
CA ALA A 357 -17.51 -7.38 -28.24
C ALA A 357 -18.36 -8.59 -27.78
N THR A 358 -17.80 -9.44 -26.92
CA THR A 358 -18.50 -10.59 -26.32
C THR A 358 -18.24 -10.64 -24.82
N THR A 359 -19.24 -11.11 -24.09
CA THR A 359 -19.20 -11.25 -22.62
C THR A 359 -19.44 -12.67 -22.15
N SER A 360 -19.30 -13.66 -23.06
CA SER A 360 -19.65 -15.06 -22.80
C SER A 360 -18.89 -15.70 -21.62
N GLY A 361 -17.69 -15.18 -21.29
CA GLY A 361 -16.88 -15.60 -20.14
C GLY A 361 -17.05 -14.70 -18.92
N PHE A 362 -17.92 -13.69 -18.95
CA PHE A 362 -18.06 -12.72 -17.87
C PHE A 362 -19.18 -13.13 -16.92
N GLN A 363 -18.94 -13.06 -15.62
CA GLN A 363 -19.87 -13.30 -14.55
C GLN A 363 -19.93 -12.06 -13.65
N LEU A 364 -20.92 -11.20 -13.88
CA LEU A 364 -21.17 -10.02 -13.06
C LEU A 364 -22.41 -10.27 -12.19
N SER A 365 -22.28 -10.09 -10.86
CA SER A 365 -23.39 -10.32 -9.94
C SER A 365 -23.29 -9.51 -8.65
N GLY A 366 -24.41 -8.96 -8.22
CA GLY A 366 -24.54 -8.25 -6.95
C GLY A 366 -23.72 -6.97 -6.87
N ASN A 367 -23.28 -6.41 -8.00
CA ASN A 367 -22.59 -5.13 -8.04
C ASN A 367 -23.58 -3.97 -7.87
N SER A 368 -23.13 -2.88 -7.29
CA SER A 368 -23.91 -1.68 -7.02
C SER A 368 -23.32 -0.47 -7.72
N TYR A 369 -24.11 0.19 -8.55
CA TYR A 369 -23.70 1.36 -9.33
C TYR A 369 -24.51 2.57 -8.87
N TYR A 370 -23.84 3.57 -8.33
CA TYR A 370 -24.48 4.81 -7.85
C TYR A 370 -24.51 5.85 -8.97
N ARG A 371 -25.41 5.63 -9.90
CA ARG A 371 -25.68 6.48 -11.08
C ARG A 371 -27.16 6.31 -11.46
N ASP A 372 -27.75 7.37 -12.05
CA ASP A 372 -29.13 7.33 -12.54
C ASP A 372 -29.32 6.19 -13.55
N PRO A 373 -30.13 5.16 -13.26
CA PRO A 373 -30.30 4.00 -14.13
C PRO A 373 -30.91 4.34 -15.51
N THR A 374 -31.55 5.49 -15.65
CA THR A 374 -32.19 5.93 -16.90
C THR A 374 -31.21 6.69 -17.81
N ALA A 375 -30.07 7.16 -17.26
CA ALA A 375 -29.06 7.84 -18.05
C ALA A 375 -28.34 6.87 -18.99
N GLN A 376 -27.97 7.34 -20.18
CA GLN A 376 -27.23 6.54 -21.17
C GLN A 376 -25.72 6.68 -20.94
N VAL A 377 -25.25 6.05 -19.89
CA VAL A 377 -23.86 6.14 -19.41
C VAL A 377 -23.19 4.80 -19.16
N TRP A 378 -23.91 3.69 -19.29
CA TRP A 378 -23.33 2.33 -19.23
C TRP A 378 -22.75 2.00 -20.61
N LEU A 379 -21.45 1.72 -20.65
CA LEU A 379 -20.74 1.53 -21.91
C LEU A 379 -20.55 0.03 -22.21
N TYR A 380 -20.81 -0.34 -23.46
CA TYR A 380 -20.52 -1.67 -23.98
C TYR A 380 -20.13 -1.59 -25.45
N ASN A 381 -18.96 -2.11 -25.79
CA ASN A 381 -18.40 -2.16 -27.14
C ASN A 381 -18.55 -0.81 -27.88
N GLY A 382 -18.16 0.28 -27.21
CA GLY A 382 -18.20 1.64 -27.73
C GLY A 382 -19.58 2.30 -27.79
N SER A 383 -20.65 1.61 -27.42
CA SER A 383 -22.02 2.16 -27.38
C SER A 383 -22.49 2.45 -25.96
N SER A 384 -23.37 3.45 -25.82
CA SER A 384 -23.94 3.88 -24.53
C SER A 384 -25.37 3.37 -24.37
N TYR A 385 -25.73 2.95 -23.18
CA TYR A 385 -27.01 2.37 -22.83
C TYR A 385 -27.54 2.94 -21.51
N THR A 386 -28.84 2.81 -21.28
CA THR A 386 -29.43 2.84 -19.94
C THR A 386 -28.99 1.58 -19.19
N PHE A 387 -29.15 1.52 -17.86
CA PHE A 387 -28.75 0.34 -17.09
C PHE A 387 -29.44 -0.94 -17.58
N SER A 388 -30.75 -0.92 -17.72
CA SER A 388 -31.50 -2.08 -18.23
C SER A 388 -31.14 -2.46 -19.66
N GLY A 389 -30.91 -1.46 -20.52
CA GLY A 389 -30.45 -1.68 -21.89
C GLY A 389 -29.06 -2.30 -21.94
N TRP A 390 -28.16 -1.92 -21.04
CA TRP A 390 -26.83 -2.48 -20.90
C TRP A 390 -26.87 -3.94 -20.43
N GLN A 391 -27.70 -4.27 -19.42
CA GLN A 391 -27.91 -5.65 -18.98
C GLN A 391 -28.45 -6.53 -20.12
N GLN A 392 -29.40 -6.01 -20.89
CA GLN A 392 -29.96 -6.73 -22.04
C GLN A 392 -28.92 -6.93 -23.14
N ALA A 393 -28.15 -5.90 -23.48
CA ALA A 393 -27.16 -5.93 -24.56
C ALA A 393 -25.96 -6.83 -24.21
N THR A 394 -25.54 -6.83 -22.95
CA THR A 394 -24.37 -7.60 -22.48
C THR A 394 -24.72 -9.01 -22.05
N GLY A 395 -25.95 -9.27 -21.60
CA GLY A 395 -26.38 -10.54 -21.01
C GLY A 395 -25.77 -10.83 -19.62
N VAL A 396 -25.11 -9.84 -18.98
CA VAL A 396 -24.52 -9.99 -17.64
C VAL A 396 -25.15 -9.02 -16.64
N GLY A 397 -24.80 -9.17 -15.35
CA GLY A 397 -25.24 -8.26 -14.30
C GLY A 397 -26.73 -8.35 -13.95
N ALA A 398 -27.38 -9.49 -14.16
CA ALA A 398 -28.83 -9.65 -13.92
C ALA A 398 -29.24 -9.36 -12.46
N THR A 399 -28.32 -9.51 -11.50
CA THR A 399 -28.53 -9.22 -10.07
C THR A 399 -27.84 -7.92 -9.63
N ASP A 400 -27.19 -7.23 -10.54
CA ASP A 400 -26.57 -5.92 -10.28
C ASP A 400 -27.66 -4.86 -10.11
N GLN A 401 -27.34 -3.80 -9.39
CA GLN A 401 -28.27 -2.72 -9.08
C GLN A 401 -27.69 -1.36 -9.47
N ALA A 402 -28.56 -0.45 -9.91
CA ALA A 402 -28.20 0.93 -10.17
C ALA A 402 -29.19 1.88 -9.48
N GLN A 403 -28.67 2.94 -8.88
CA GLN A 403 -29.46 3.95 -8.20
C GLN A 403 -28.80 5.33 -8.25
N ALA A 404 -29.60 6.39 -8.40
CA ALA A 404 -29.11 7.76 -8.44
C ALA A 404 -28.71 8.29 -7.06
N ALA A 405 -29.34 7.80 -6.00
CA ALA A 405 -29.15 8.29 -4.63
C ALA A 405 -27.80 7.82 -4.06
N MET A 406 -26.96 8.78 -3.67
CA MET A 406 -25.69 8.51 -2.97
C MET A 406 -25.95 8.13 -1.50
N PRO A 407 -25.01 7.43 -0.84
CA PRO A 407 -25.11 7.16 0.59
C PRO A 407 -25.27 8.44 1.42
N THR A 408 -26.02 8.39 2.51
CA THR A 408 -26.32 9.53 3.37
C THR A 408 -25.58 9.48 4.72
N GLN A 409 -24.77 8.47 4.92
CA GLN A 409 -23.93 8.28 6.12
C GLN A 409 -22.49 8.01 5.71
N PRO A 410 -21.51 8.38 6.55
CA PRO A 410 -20.12 8.02 6.29
C PRO A 410 -19.94 6.52 6.21
N GLN A 411 -19.10 6.08 5.28
CA GLN A 411 -18.61 4.70 5.23
C GLN A 411 -17.22 4.65 5.82
N VAL A 412 -17.05 3.84 6.87
CA VAL A 412 -15.79 3.71 7.61
C VAL A 412 -15.29 2.27 7.49
N PHE A 413 -14.02 2.14 7.12
CA PHE A 413 -13.31 0.86 7.11
C PHE A 413 -12.13 0.94 8.06
N VAL A 414 -12.07 0.02 9.03
CA VAL A 414 -10.93 -0.11 9.96
C VAL A 414 -10.21 -1.41 9.62
N ARG A 415 -8.96 -1.31 9.20
CA ARG A 415 -8.11 -2.43 8.77
C ARG A 415 -6.98 -2.61 9.77
N ARG A 416 -7.13 -3.55 10.71
CA ARG A 416 -6.09 -3.90 11.67
C ARG A 416 -4.85 -4.44 10.96
N ASN A 417 -3.67 -3.98 11.37
CA ASN A 417 -2.41 -4.50 10.88
C ASN A 417 -2.14 -5.90 11.44
N GLN A 418 -1.78 -6.85 10.56
CA GLN A 418 -1.54 -8.24 10.99
C GLN A 418 -0.17 -8.46 11.63
N TYR A 419 0.78 -7.54 11.39
CA TYR A 419 2.16 -7.65 11.88
C TYR A 419 2.47 -6.72 13.05
N GLU A 420 1.57 -5.82 13.41
CA GLU A 420 1.77 -4.83 14.46
C GLU A 420 0.47 -4.58 15.24
N VAL A 421 0.46 -5.01 16.50
CA VAL A 421 -0.69 -4.80 17.39
C VAL A 421 -0.81 -3.33 17.76
N GLY A 422 -2.02 -2.78 17.68
CA GLY A 422 -2.29 -1.37 17.94
C GLY A 422 -2.05 -0.47 16.74
N ARG A 423 -1.74 -1.05 15.56
CA ARG A 423 -1.70 -0.33 14.28
C ARG A 423 -2.90 -0.70 13.41
N ALA A 424 -3.47 0.28 12.71
CA ALA A 424 -4.53 0.08 11.73
C ALA A 424 -4.55 1.18 10.68
N ASN A 425 -5.06 0.84 9.48
CA ASN A 425 -5.48 1.81 8.49
C ASN A 425 -6.98 2.11 8.70
N VAL A 426 -7.35 3.39 8.71
CA VAL A 426 -8.74 3.84 8.80
C VAL A 426 -9.08 4.64 7.56
N ILE A 427 -10.06 4.19 6.79
CA ILE A 427 -10.50 4.79 5.55
C ILE A 427 -11.92 5.32 5.74
N ILE A 428 -12.15 6.60 5.43
CA ILE A 428 -13.44 7.26 5.64
C ILE A 428 -13.90 7.92 4.35
N TYR A 429 -15.02 7.43 3.81
CA TYR A 429 -15.81 8.12 2.78
C TYR A 429 -16.93 8.90 3.48
N ASN A 430 -16.84 10.21 3.48
CA ASN A 430 -17.70 11.09 4.26
C ASN A 430 -18.84 11.66 3.40
N TRP A 431 -19.81 10.81 3.08
CA TRP A 431 -20.89 11.11 2.13
C TRP A 431 -21.80 12.27 2.55
N ASN A 432 -21.93 12.56 3.82
CA ASN A 432 -22.77 13.63 4.35
C ASN A 432 -21.97 14.87 4.85
N GLY A 433 -20.65 14.92 4.62
CA GLY A 433 -19.84 16.09 4.89
C GLY A 433 -19.67 16.43 6.37
N GLN A 434 -19.66 15.46 7.27
CA GLN A 434 -19.44 15.68 8.69
C GLN A 434 -18.06 16.30 8.96
N ALA A 435 -17.95 17.21 9.92
CA ALA A 435 -16.66 17.77 10.33
C ALA A 435 -15.76 16.75 11.03
N THR A 436 -16.40 15.80 11.75
CA THR A 436 -15.74 14.66 12.39
C THR A 436 -16.57 13.40 12.22
N VAL A 437 -15.93 12.25 12.11
CA VAL A 437 -16.59 10.94 12.00
C VAL A 437 -16.16 10.06 13.17
N PRO A 438 -17.11 9.52 13.97
CA PRO A 438 -16.80 8.60 15.06
C PRO A 438 -16.35 7.24 14.50
N VAL A 439 -15.24 6.71 15.01
CA VAL A 439 -14.63 5.45 14.58
C VAL A 439 -14.45 4.53 15.77
N ASP A 440 -14.86 3.27 15.62
CA ASP A 440 -14.61 2.22 16.59
C ASP A 440 -13.21 1.63 16.40
N LEU A 441 -12.36 1.77 17.40
CA LEU A 441 -10.99 1.22 17.41
C LEU A 441 -10.87 -0.07 18.25
N SER A 442 -11.95 -0.63 18.77
CA SER A 442 -11.93 -1.83 19.62
C SER A 442 -11.27 -3.04 18.94
N GLY A 443 -11.40 -3.15 17.60
CA GLY A 443 -10.79 -4.22 16.80
C GLY A 443 -9.31 -4.04 16.49
N VAL A 444 -8.70 -2.88 16.83
CA VAL A 444 -7.31 -2.56 16.42
C VAL A 444 -6.27 -3.26 17.30
N GLY A 445 -6.65 -3.66 18.50
CA GLY A 445 -5.75 -4.27 19.49
C GLY A 445 -5.14 -3.24 20.45
N LEU A 446 -5.76 -2.07 20.58
CA LEU A 446 -5.48 -1.13 21.66
C LEU A 446 -6.17 -1.63 22.94
N ALA A 447 -5.43 -1.69 24.04
CA ALA A 447 -6.01 -1.89 25.34
C ALA A 447 -6.51 -0.55 25.92
N VAL A 448 -7.52 -0.59 26.78
CA VAL A 448 -7.89 0.58 27.60
C VAL A 448 -6.65 1.00 28.39
N SER A 449 -6.34 2.30 28.37
CA SER A 449 -5.13 2.96 28.88
C SER A 449 -3.90 2.96 27.95
N ASP A 450 -3.94 2.34 26.78
CA ASP A 450 -2.88 2.52 25.79
C ASP A 450 -2.88 3.95 25.23
N ALA A 451 -1.70 4.56 25.18
CA ALA A 451 -1.54 5.80 24.44
C ALA A 451 -1.54 5.50 22.92
N PHE A 452 -2.22 6.35 22.18
CA PHE A 452 -2.28 6.20 20.72
C PHE A 452 -2.17 7.55 20.01
N GLU A 453 -1.84 7.49 18.74
CA GLU A 453 -1.96 8.62 17.80
C GLU A 453 -2.58 8.18 16.49
N VAL A 454 -3.23 9.15 15.83
CA VAL A 454 -3.79 9.02 14.49
C VAL A 454 -3.12 10.03 13.58
N ARG A 455 -2.61 9.58 12.45
CA ARG A 455 -1.97 10.45 11.46
C ARG A 455 -2.73 10.40 10.14
N ASN A 456 -2.99 11.57 9.54
CA ASN A 456 -3.48 11.62 8.17
C ASN A 456 -2.32 11.26 7.22
N VAL A 457 -2.55 10.34 6.29
CA VAL A 457 -1.49 9.85 5.40
C VAL A 457 -0.99 10.91 4.42
N GLN A 458 -1.80 11.91 4.08
CA GLN A 458 -1.37 13.01 3.21
C GLN A 458 -0.42 14.00 3.93
N ASP A 459 -0.34 13.94 5.27
CA ASP A 459 0.56 14.74 6.12
C ASP A 459 1.13 13.87 7.24
N LEU A 460 1.73 12.73 6.87
CA LEU A 460 2.16 11.68 7.79
C LEU A 460 3.15 12.19 8.85
N PHE A 461 4.08 13.05 8.45
CA PHE A 461 5.14 13.59 9.33
C PHE A 461 4.77 14.92 9.99
N GLY A 462 3.59 15.44 9.72
CA GLY A 462 3.02 16.60 10.39
C GLY A 462 2.49 16.29 11.80
N GLY A 463 1.59 17.12 12.28
CA GLY A 463 0.94 16.92 13.58
C GLY A 463 0.01 15.69 13.57
N SER A 464 -0.17 15.07 14.75
CA SER A 464 -1.20 14.03 14.92
C SER A 464 -2.58 14.62 14.69
N ALA A 465 -3.40 13.98 13.86
CA ALA A 465 -4.80 14.36 13.65
C ALA A 465 -5.64 14.15 14.93
N VAL A 466 -5.34 13.08 15.66
CA VAL A 466 -5.88 12.77 17.00
C VAL A 466 -4.77 12.11 17.81
N SER A 467 -4.72 12.37 19.11
CA SER A 467 -3.87 11.65 20.05
C SER A 467 -4.53 11.62 21.43
N GLY A 468 -4.25 10.60 22.20
CA GLY A 468 -4.81 10.45 23.53
C GLY A 468 -4.51 9.11 24.18
N VAL A 469 -5.25 8.80 25.20
CA VAL A 469 -5.28 7.50 25.86
C VAL A 469 -6.60 6.84 25.49
N TYR A 470 -6.54 5.61 24.98
CA TYR A 470 -7.73 4.88 24.58
C TYR A 470 -8.53 4.45 25.82
N ASP A 471 -9.80 4.82 25.87
CA ASP A 471 -10.71 4.53 26.99
C ASP A 471 -11.81 3.51 26.63
N GLY A 472 -11.76 2.97 25.41
CA GLY A 472 -12.76 2.04 24.88
C GLY A 472 -13.92 2.70 24.14
N SER A 473 -13.99 4.03 24.12
CA SER A 473 -15.03 4.78 23.41
C SER A 473 -14.69 4.99 21.94
N LEU A 474 -15.70 5.42 21.15
CA LEU A 474 -15.50 5.86 19.77
C LEU A 474 -14.56 7.08 19.74
N VAL A 475 -13.64 7.07 18.79
CA VAL A 475 -12.70 8.17 18.57
C VAL A 475 -13.19 9.02 17.40
N ASN A 476 -13.27 10.34 17.58
CA ASN A 476 -13.70 11.27 16.54
C ASN A 476 -12.53 11.64 15.62
N PHE A 477 -12.61 11.23 14.34
CA PHE A 477 -11.63 11.51 13.31
C PHE A 477 -11.98 12.80 12.56
N PRO A 478 -11.08 13.79 12.46
CA PRO A 478 -11.35 15.04 11.74
C PRO A 478 -11.37 14.79 10.24
N MET A 479 -12.38 15.37 9.57
CA MET A 479 -12.53 15.27 8.11
C MET A 479 -12.05 16.52 7.36
N ALA A 480 -11.45 17.48 8.05
CA ALA A 480 -10.87 18.67 7.42
C ALA A 480 -9.81 18.26 6.38
N ALA A 481 -9.73 19.03 5.30
CA ALA A 481 -8.66 18.87 4.30
C ALA A 481 -7.31 19.24 4.93
N VAL A 482 -6.32 18.38 4.74
CA VAL A 482 -4.92 18.68 5.04
C VAL A 482 -4.18 19.08 3.77
N THR A 483 -3.06 19.77 3.91
CA THR A 483 -2.18 20.03 2.77
C THR A 483 -1.37 18.77 2.51
N ALA A 484 -1.60 18.15 1.36
CA ALA A 484 -0.82 16.97 0.95
C ALA A 484 0.65 17.36 0.72
N VAL A 485 1.56 16.52 1.19
CA VAL A 485 3.00 16.72 0.99
C VAL A 485 3.32 16.73 -0.51
N PRO A 486 3.91 17.80 -1.05
CA PRO A 486 4.28 17.84 -2.45
C PRO A 486 5.45 16.90 -2.75
N PRO A 487 5.55 16.38 -3.99
CA PRO A 487 6.72 15.63 -4.42
C PRO A 487 8.01 16.45 -4.30
N ILE A 488 9.10 15.84 -3.87
CA ILE A 488 10.43 16.47 -3.86
C ILE A 488 10.83 16.81 -5.30
N GLY A 489 11.25 18.05 -5.53
CA GLY A 489 11.50 18.58 -6.89
C GLY A 489 10.26 19.11 -7.59
N GLY A 490 9.10 19.03 -6.95
CA GLY A 490 7.83 19.55 -7.45
C GLY A 490 7.10 18.61 -8.42
N ALA A 491 5.93 19.04 -8.86
CA ALA A 491 5.10 18.37 -9.85
C ALA A 491 4.36 19.43 -10.69
N PRO A 492 3.93 19.11 -11.93
CA PRO A 492 3.14 20.03 -12.75
C PRO A 492 1.83 20.43 -12.09
N SER A 493 1.14 19.50 -11.44
CA SER A 493 -0.08 19.76 -10.69
C SER A 493 0.15 19.53 -9.19
N ALA A 494 -0.46 20.36 -8.35
CA ALA A 494 -0.40 20.17 -6.91
C ALA A 494 -1.18 18.90 -6.49
N PRO A 495 -0.66 18.11 -5.52
CA PRO A 495 -1.40 16.97 -5.01
C PRO A 495 -2.78 17.39 -4.47
N PRO A 496 -3.87 16.71 -4.88
CA PRO A 496 -5.22 17.08 -4.45
C PRO A 496 -5.41 16.81 -2.95
N ARG A 497 -6.16 17.71 -2.30
CA ARG A 497 -6.66 17.51 -0.94
C ARG A 497 -7.90 16.63 -1.01
N THR A 498 -7.99 15.60 -0.18
CA THR A 498 -9.14 14.69 -0.20
C THR A 498 -10.26 15.07 0.75
N GLY A 499 -9.93 15.70 1.88
CA GLY A 499 -10.95 16.18 2.82
C GLY A 499 -11.81 17.33 2.25
N PRO A 500 -13.07 17.49 2.70
CA PRO A 500 -13.73 16.68 3.72
C PRO A 500 -14.38 15.38 3.19
N ALA A 501 -14.36 15.11 1.88
CA ALA A 501 -15.09 14.01 1.28
C ALA A 501 -14.49 12.63 1.57
N PHE A 502 -13.17 12.57 1.66
CA PHE A 502 -12.42 11.34 1.87
C PHE A 502 -11.14 11.60 2.66
N ASN A 503 -10.82 10.74 3.61
CA ASN A 503 -9.53 10.77 4.30
C ASN A 503 -9.08 9.34 4.65
N VAL A 504 -7.77 9.17 4.66
CA VAL A 504 -7.12 7.93 5.11
C VAL A 504 -6.19 8.26 6.27
N PHE A 505 -6.23 7.43 7.29
CA PHE A 505 -5.42 7.61 8.49
C PHE A 505 -4.71 6.32 8.86
N VAL A 506 -3.58 6.47 9.54
CA VAL A 506 -2.90 5.39 10.25
C VAL A 506 -3.05 5.62 11.74
N VAL A 507 -3.56 4.62 12.46
CA VAL A 507 -3.58 4.55 13.91
C VAL A 507 -2.32 3.85 14.39
N LEU A 508 -1.66 4.40 15.40
CA LEU A 508 -0.42 3.88 15.97
C LEU A 508 -0.54 3.87 17.50
N ARG A 509 -0.20 2.73 18.13
CA ARG A 509 0.02 2.67 19.58
C ARG A 509 1.37 3.30 19.90
N LYS A 510 1.41 4.12 20.96
CA LYS A 510 2.64 4.74 21.48
C LYS A 510 3.26 3.97 22.62
#